data_8531e7698830f96f694f21a61911d180
#
_entry.id   8531e7698830f96f694f21a61911d180
#
_cell.length_a   1.000
_cell.length_b   1.000
_cell.length_c   1.000
_cell.angle_alpha   90.00
_cell.angle_beta   90.00
_cell.angle_gamma   90.00
#
_symmetry.space_group_name_H-M   'P 1'
#
loop_
_entity.id
_entity.type
_entity.pdbx_description
1 polymer ?
#
loop_
_entity_poly.entity_id
_entity_poly.type
_entity_poly.pdbx_seq_one_letter_code
_entity_poly.pdbx_strand_id
1 'polypeptide(L)'
;MGSRDYPSSSLWRPPVAIAVIAVGLVLVVAVGFWFSASGEKAPETAASPKATPSLPQVPGGQYGYAASRKTDPEPLTTKELFGKAKITNKGRSYRRTTFKYNKVCKDAISGAKIEKALKAAGCTQLIRASFRDAGGKVIGTVGVANLKTSAGAKKVATAGAGDERKDFLKPLPGTDEISKFLGQGEAYAGGWYHGHYAVLLWFQFKDGHKPEKAELKRLTQAAVDITDQTVFAALDRRSIRGAPA
;
A
#
# COMPACT_ATOMS: atom_id res chain seq x y z
N MET A 1 -18.31 -7.36 8.09
CA MET A 1 -17.69 -6.03 7.83
C MET A 1 -16.65 -6.21 6.75
N GLY A 2 -16.91 -5.64 5.59
CA GLY A 2 -16.09 -5.86 4.41
C GLY A 2 -14.71 -5.23 4.50
N SER A 3 -13.74 -5.85 3.84
CA SER A 3 -12.46 -5.25 3.53
C SER A 3 -12.72 -3.90 2.87
N ARG A 4 -12.28 -2.81 3.50
CA ARG A 4 -12.31 -1.51 2.84
C ARG A 4 -11.04 -1.36 2.04
N ASP A 5 -11.21 -1.25 0.71
CA ASP A 5 -10.20 -0.64 -0.11
C ASP A 5 -10.02 0.77 0.45
N TYR A 6 -8.82 1.09 0.94
CA TYR A 6 -8.53 2.45 1.36
C TYR A 6 -8.41 3.28 0.07
N PRO A 7 -9.31 4.24 -0.20
CA PRO A 7 -9.13 5.10 -1.35
C PRO A 7 -7.84 5.90 -1.11
N SER A 8 -6.91 5.81 -2.06
CA SER A 8 -5.81 6.77 -2.12
C SER A 8 -6.42 8.17 -1.99
N SER A 9 -5.90 8.99 -1.11
CA SER A 9 -6.37 10.35 -0.79
C SER A 9 -6.14 11.35 -1.93
N SER A 10 -6.40 10.94 -3.16
CA SER A 10 -6.42 11.82 -4.31
C SER A 10 -7.68 11.56 -5.09
N LEU A 11 -8.45 12.60 -5.29
CA LEU A 11 -9.55 12.71 -6.25
C LEU A 11 -10.97 12.44 -5.74
N TRP A 12 -11.38 13.19 -4.72
CA TRP A 12 -12.72 13.74 -4.77
C TRP A 12 -12.66 15.08 -5.54
N ARG A 13 -12.69 14.97 -6.86
CA ARG A 13 -13.11 16.07 -7.73
C ARG A 13 -14.52 15.76 -8.19
N PRO A 14 -15.48 16.71 -8.05
CA PRO A 14 -16.82 16.53 -8.60
C PRO A 14 -16.74 16.44 -10.13
N PRO A 15 -17.65 15.75 -10.81
CA PRO A 15 -17.68 15.70 -12.27
C PRO A 15 -18.24 17.04 -12.78
N VAL A 16 -17.34 17.97 -13.09
CA VAL A 16 -17.70 19.16 -13.84
C VAL A 16 -16.83 19.20 -15.09
N ALA A 17 -17.49 19.22 -16.24
CA ALA A 17 -16.95 19.52 -17.57
C ALA A 17 -16.25 18.38 -18.33
N ILE A 18 -17.05 17.43 -18.85
CA ILE A 18 -16.80 16.87 -20.18
C ILE A 18 -17.99 17.26 -21.06
N ALA A 19 -17.94 18.49 -21.54
CA ALA A 19 -18.66 18.92 -22.70
C ALA A 19 -17.75 19.93 -23.43
N VAL A 20 -17.69 19.80 -24.74
CA VAL A 20 -16.93 20.61 -25.71
C VAL A 20 -15.48 20.10 -25.93
N ILE A 21 -15.32 19.23 -26.92
CA ILE A 21 -14.50 19.41 -28.13
C ILE A 21 -14.83 18.20 -29.05
N ALA A 22 -15.90 18.36 -29.79
CA ALA A 22 -16.19 17.54 -30.96
C ALA A 22 -16.61 18.47 -32.10
N VAL A 23 -15.71 19.34 -32.54
CA VAL A 23 -15.78 20.04 -33.83
C VAL A 23 -14.34 20.46 -34.15
N GLY A 24 -13.69 19.79 -35.10
CA GLY A 24 -12.38 20.22 -35.57
C GLY A 24 -11.55 19.13 -36.25
N LEU A 25 -12.16 18.22 -37.00
CA LEU A 25 -11.40 17.23 -37.76
C LEU A 25 -12.08 16.88 -39.08
N VAL A 26 -12.39 17.92 -39.87
CA VAL A 26 -12.65 17.77 -41.31
C VAL A 26 -12.18 19.07 -41.95
N LEU A 27 -10.97 19.12 -42.46
CA LEU A 27 -10.47 20.00 -43.51
C LEU A 27 -8.93 20.04 -43.56
N VAL A 28 -8.27 18.92 -43.81
CA VAL A 28 -6.94 18.91 -44.47
C VAL A 28 -6.77 17.56 -45.18
N VAL A 29 -7.56 17.33 -46.23
CA VAL A 29 -7.25 16.31 -47.25
C VAL A 29 -7.65 16.92 -48.60
N ALA A 30 -6.89 17.80 -49.10
CA ALA A 30 -6.90 18.16 -50.54
C ALA A 30 -5.85 19.26 -50.89
N VAL A 31 -4.58 19.05 -50.63
CA VAL A 31 -3.49 19.71 -51.41
C VAL A 31 -2.25 18.82 -51.26
N GLY A 32 -2.09 17.87 -52.12
CA GLY A 32 -0.90 17.01 -52.08
C GLY A 32 -0.75 16.08 -53.26
N PHE A 33 -1.33 16.44 -54.37
CA PHE A 33 -1.14 15.65 -55.58
C PHE A 33 -0.83 16.58 -56.76
N TRP A 34 0.39 17.09 -56.80
CA TRP A 34 1.01 17.63 -58.01
C TRP A 34 2.43 18.07 -57.69
N PHE A 35 3.36 17.13 -57.80
CA PHE A 35 4.76 17.35 -58.20
C PHE A 35 5.44 15.98 -58.26
N SER A 36 5.16 15.25 -59.33
CA SER A 36 6.01 14.15 -59.76
C SER A 36 6.67 14.61 -61.06
N ALA A 37 7.94 14.76 -61.02
CA ALA A 37 8.88 14.58 -62.07
C ALA A 37 10.01 15.63 -62.05
N SER A 38 11.09 15.27 -61.37
CA SER A 38 12.44 15.63 -61.85
C SER A 38 13.43 14.80 -61.03
N GLY A 39 14.08 13.87 -61.70
CA GLY A 39 15.09 13.03 -61.06
C GLY A 39 16.37 13.83 -60.82
N GLU A 40 16.89 13.68 -59.60
CA GLU A 40 18.32 13.96 -59.38
C GLU A 40 18.75 13.06 -58.21
N LYS A 41 19.72 12.21 -58.46
CA LYS A 41 20.38 11.35 -57.50
C LYS A 41 21.18 12.19 -56.50
N ALA A 42 20.79 12.22 -55.24
CA ALA A 42 21.63 12.71 -54.16
C ALA A 42 22.20 11.54 -53.37
N PRO A 43 23.43 11.64 -52.83
CA PRO A 43 24.13 10.51 -52.21
C PRO A 43 23.53 10.13 -50.87
N GLU A 44 23.34 8.84 -50.72
CA GLU A 44 22.86 8.15 -49.56
C GLU A 44 23.88 8.28 -48.42
N THR A 45 23.63 9.21 -47.49
CA THR A 45 24.27 9.19 -46.19
C THR A 45 23.22 8.68 -45.21
N ALA A 46 23.22 7.38 -44.97
CA ALA A 46 22.38 6.74 -43.98
C ALA A 46 22.77 7.25 -42.58
N ALA A 47 22.12 8.31 -42.14
CA ALA A 47 22.11 8.67 -40.74
C ALA A 47 21.17 7.70 -40.03
N SER A 48 21.74 6.74 -39.29
CA SER A 48 20.99 5.90 -38.33
C SER A 48 20.08 6.79 -37.48
N PRO A 49 18.77 6.49 -37.37
CA PRO A 49 17.90 7.26 -36.51
C PRO A 49 18.45 7.14 -35.08
N LYS A 50 18.92 8.25 -34.51
CA LYS A 50 19.21 8.34 -33.09
C LYS A 50 17.97 7.87 -32.32
N ALA A 51 18.11 6.74 -31.64
CA ALA A 51 17.05 6.24 -30.75
C ALA A 51 16.67 7.36 -29.80
N THR A 52 15.47 7.90 -29.97
CA THR A 52 14.88 8.83 -29.00
C THR A 52 14.81 8.10 -27.67
N PRO A 53 15.38 8.63 -26.57
CA PRO A 53 15.27 7.99 -25.28
C PRO A 53 13.78 7.84 -24.96
N SER A 54 13.27 6.60 -24.93
CA SER A 54 11.93 6.35 -24.48
C SER A 54 11.88 6.64 -22.99
N LEU A 55 10.99 7.53 -22.57
CA LEU A 55 10.72 7.75 -21.16
C LEU A 55 10.35 6.41 -20.50
N PRO A 56 10.84 6.12 -19.28
CA PRO A 56 10.45 4.91 -18.58
C PRO A 56 8.94 4.85 -18.48
N GLN A 57 8.33 3.80 -19.05
CA GLN A 57 6.89 3.60 -18.96
C GLN A 57 6.56 3.14 -17.53
N VAL A 58 5.92 4.00 -16.75
CA VAL A 58 5.34 3.62 -15.47
C VAL A 58 4.23 2.59 -15.75
N PRO A 59 4.22 1.43 -15.08
CA PRO A 59 3.15 0.46 -15.26
C PRO A 59 1.79 1.11 -15.01
N GLY A 60 0.84 0.90 -15.92
CA GLY A 60 -0.50 1.44 -15.81
C GLY A 60 -1.31 0.85 -14.66
N GLY A 61 -2.42 1.53 -14.31
CA GLY A 61 -3.36 1.07 -13.28
C GLY A 61 -3.19 1.75 -11.92
N GLN A 62 -4.12 1.45 -11.02
CA GLN A 62 -4.27 2.12 -9.72
C GLN A 62 -3.00 2.08 -8.85
N TYR A 63 -2.18 1.03 -8.96
CA TYR A 63 -1.03 0.81 -8.09
C TYR A 63 0.32 0.93 -8.81
N GLY A 64 0.35 1.30 -10.10
CA GLY A 64 1.58 1.48 -10.85
C GLY A 64 2.57 0.33 -10.67
N TYR A 65 3.82 0.66 -10.26
CA TYR A 65 4.83 -0.36 -9.98
C TYR A 65 4.41 -1.34 -8.87
N ALA A 66 3.76 -0.87 -7.82
CA ALA A 66 3.34 -1.71 -6.70
C ALA A 66 2.17 -2.68 -7.02
N ALA A 67 1.70 -2.75 -8.28
CA ALA A 67 0.63 -3.67 -8.68
C ALA A 67 1.01 -5.15 -8.49
N SER A 68 2.29 -5.51 -8.65
CA SER A 68 2.78 -6.87 -8.49
C SER A 68 4.26 -6.90 -8.10
N ARG A 69 4.71 -8.01 -7.50
CA ARG A 69 6.14 -8.21 -7.25
C ARG A 69 6.97 -8.32 -8.54
N LYS A 70 6.36 -8.58 -9.67
CA LYS A 70 7.06 -8.57 -10.96
C LYS A 70 7.51 -7.17 -11.35
N THR A 71 6.70 -6.16 -11.02
CA THR A 71 6.97 -4.75 -11.33
C THR A 71 7.63 -4.00 -10.18
N ASP A 72 7.57 -4.54 -8.95
CA ASP A 72 8.21 -4.03 -7.74
C ASP A 72 8.92 -5.19 -7.00
N PRO A 73 10.05 -5.71 -7.55
CA PRO A 73 10.71 -6.91 -7.05
C PRO A 73 11.47 -6.72 -5.74
N GLU A 74 11.87 -5.49 -5.46
CA GLU A 74 12.72 -5.20 -4.29
C GLU A 74 11.98 -5.40 -2.95
N PRO A 75 12.63 -6.05 -1.97
CA PRO A 75 12.04 -6.25 -0.67
C PRO A 75 11.71 -4.93 0.04
N LEU A 76 10.67 -4.95 0.87
CA LEU A 76 10.40 -3.86 1.81
C LEU A 76 11.48 -3.80 2.90
N THR A 77 11.79 -2.60 3.38
CA THR A 77 12.68 -2.41 4.54
C THR A 77 11.91 -1.84 5.73
N THR A 78 12.38 -2.14 6.94
CA THR A 78 11.84 -1.55 8.18
C THR A 78 12.02 -0.02 8.21
N LYS A 79 13.12 0.48 7.67
CA LYS A 79 13.40 1.92 7.58
C LYS A 79 12.39 2.62 6.67
N GLU A 80 12.08 2.02 5.54
CA GLU A 80 11.13 2.55 4.56
C GLU A 80 9.73 2.66 5.15
N LEU A 81 9.22 1.58 5.76
CA LEU A 81 7.86 1.52 6.30
C LEU A 81 7.73 2.23 7.64
N PHE A 82 8.69 2.01 8.54
CA PHE A 82 8.59 2.35 9.95
C PHE A 82 9.79 3.16 10.47
N GLY A 83 10.49 3.90 9.61
CA GLY A 83 11.66 4.71 10.00
C GLY A 83 11.34 5.81 11.01
N LYS A 84 10.13 6.39 10.94
CA LYS A 84 9.69 7.43 11.88
C LYS A 84 9.38 6.84 13.26
N ALA A 85 10.09 7.29 14.30
CA ALA A 85 9.83 6.86 15.68
C ALA A 85 8.62 7.56 16.30
N LYS A 86 8.30 8.79 15.87
CA LYS A 86 7.15 9.57 16.31
C LYS A 86 6.30 9.96 15.11
N ILE A 87 5.00 9.84 15.26
CA ILE A 87 4.01 10.14 14.23
C ILE A 87 3.03 11.13 14.83
N THR A 88 2.71 12.17 14.09
CA THR A 88 1.67 13.14 14.46
C THR A 88 0.72 13.31 13.29
N ASN A 89 -0.58 13.19 13.55
CA ASN A 89 -1.64 13.40 12.57
C ASN A 89 -2.83 14.09 13.22
N LYS A 90 -3.19 15.28 12.70
CA LYS A 90 -4.34 16.08 13.18
C LYS A 90 -4.38 16.22 14.72
N GLY A 91 -3.25 16.58 15.32
CA GLY A 91 -3.10 16.76 16.77
C GLY A 91 -2.97 15.48 17.61
N ARG A 92 -3.16 14.30 17.01
CA ARG A 92 -2.92 13.02 17.68
C ARG A 92 -1.48 12.58 17.48
N SER A 93 -0.86 12.01 18.49
CA SER A 93 0.54 11.61 18.46
C SER A 93 0.71 10.15 18.87
N TYR A 94 1.57 9.46 18.13
CA TYR A 94 1.89 8.04 18.34
C TYR A 94 3.40 7.85 18.36
N ARG A 95 3.85 6.86 19.13
CA ARG A 95 5.26 6.48 19.21
C ARG A 95 5.42 5.02 18.84
N ARG A 96 6.35 4.73 17.92
CA ARG A 96 6.77 3.36 17.64
C ARG A 96 7.58 2.84 18.84
N THR A 97 7.23 1.64 19.29
CA THR A 97 7.84 1.01 20.47
C THR A 97 8.80 -0.12 20.08
N THR A 98 8.49 -0.85 19.01
CA THR A 98 9.34 -1.92 18.49
C THR A 98 9.03 -2.20 17.03
N PHE A 99 9.86 -3.01 16.37
CA PHE A 99 9.60 -3.58 15.06
C PHE A 99 10.25 -4.96 14.91
N LYS A 100 9.74 -5.78 13.98
CA LYS A 100 10.29 -7.10 13.67
C LYS A 100 10.13 -7.42 12.18
N TYR A 101 11.20 -7.90 11.59
CA TYR A 101 11.21 -8.48 10.25
C TYR A 101 11.04 -9.99 10.35
N ASN A 102 10.07 -10.56 9.65
CA ASN A 102 9.82 -11.99 9.57
C ASN A 102 10.03 -12.47 8.12
N LYS A 103 11.07 -13.26 7.87
CA LYS A 103 11.27 -13.96 6.59
C LYS A 103 10.20 -15.03 6.38
N VAL A 104 9.81 -15.69 7.45
CA VAL A 104 8.76 -16.71 7.47
C VAL A 104 7.45 -16.04 7.87
N CYS A 105 6.58 -15.75 6.89
CA CYS A 105 5.36 -14.97 7.11
C CYS A 105 4.42 -15.57 8.15
N LYS A 106 4.31 -16.91 8.22
CA LYS A 106 3.44 -17.61 9.19
C LYS A 106 3.78 -17.34 10.64
N ASP A 107 5.03 -16.99 10.95
CA ASP A 107 5.45 -16.70 12.34
C ASP A 107 4.81 -15.41 12.88
N ALA A 108 4.37 -14.55 11.98
CA ALA A 108 3.79 -13.24 12.28
C ALA A 108 2.27 -13.23 12.33
N ILE A 109 1.61 -14.34 12.07
CA ILE A 109 0.14 -14.46 12.03
C ILE A 109 -0.35 -15.63 12.90
N SER A 110 -1.65 -15.62 13.19
CA SER A 110 -2.36 -16.71 13.85
C SER A 110 -3.61 -17.03 13.05
N GLY A 111 -3.87 -18.33 12.85
CA GLY A 111 -5.06 -18.85 12.19
C GLY A 111 -4.78 -19.52 10.85
N ALA A 112 -5.52 -20.60 10.59
CA ALA A 112 -5.32 -21.47 9.42
C ALA A 112 -5.73 -20.80 8.09
N LYS A 113 -6.78 -19.96 8.12
CA LYS A 113 -7.29 -19.29 6.93
C LYS A 113 -6.31 -18.25 6.40
N ILE A 114 -5.76 -17.41 7.29
CA ILE A 114 -4.77 -16.40 6.91
C ILE A 114 -3.44 -17.04 6.51
N GLU A 115 -3.02 -18.13 7.18
CA GLU A 115 -1.82 -18.88 6.81
C GLU A 115 -1.94 -19.45 5.39
N LYS A 116 -3.08 -20.10 5.08
CA LYS A 116 -3.38 -20.61 3.74
C LYS A 116 -3.37 -19.49 2.69
N ALA A 117 -3.96 -18.33 3.02
CA ALA A 117 -4.00 -17.17 2.13
C ALA A 117 -2.59 -16.62 1.85
N LEU A 118 -1.74 -16.45 2.88
CA LEU A 118 -0.35 -16.01 2.74
C LEU A 118 0.49 -16.95 1.88
N LYS A 119 0.36 -18.26 2.11
CA LYS A 119 1.05 -19.30 1.30
C LYS A 119 0.62 -19.24 -0.15
N ALA A 120 -0.69 -19.22 -0.42
CA ALA A 120 -1.23 -19.15 -1.78
C ALA A 120 -0.87 -17.85 -2.51
N ALA A 121 -0.79 -16.71 -1.78
CA ALA A 121 -0.38 -15.43 -2.32
C ALA A 121 1.16 -15.29 -2.48
N GLY A 122 1.94 -16.30 -2.12
CA GLY A 122 3.40 -16.33 -2.24
C GLY A 122 4.08 -15.25 -1.39
N CYS A 123 3.76 -15.22 -0.09
CA CYS A 123 4.39 -14.29 0.86
C CYS A 123 5.88 -14.58 1.00
N THR A 124 6.71 -13.52 0.89
CA THR A 124 8.18 -13.61 1.01
C THR A 124 8.72 -12.94 2.26
N GLN A 125 7.97 -12.00 2.82
CA GLN A 125 8.31 -11.30 4.05
C GLN A 125 7.08 -10.69 4.70
N LEU A 126 7.12 -10.52 6.01
CA LEU A 126 6.14 -9.76 6.77
C LEU A 126 6.89 -8.91 7.81
N ILE A 127 6.76 -7.58 7.71
CA ILE A 127 7.39 -6.63 8.64
C ILE A 127 6.30 -6.11 9.57
N ARG A 128 6.56 -6.17 10.88
CA ARG A 128 5.66 -5.65 11.92
C ARG A 128 6.30 -4.50 12.67
N ALA A 129 5.49 -3.52 13.06
CA ALA A 129 5.89 -2.51 14.03
C ALA A 129 4.75 -2.23 14.99
N SER A 130 5.08 -1.96 16.25
CA SER A 130 4.12 -1.65 17.28
C SER A 130 4.22 -0.21 17.72
N PHE A 131 3.07 0.32 18.11
CA PHE A 131 2.87 1.72 18.43
C PHE A 131 2.02 1.86 19.69
N ARG A 132 2.17 3.01 20.36
CA ARG A 132 1.26 3.47 21.42
C ARG A 132 0.86 4.91 21.15
N ASP A 133 -0.33 5.31 21.58
CA ASP A 133 -0.73 6.71 21.57
C ASP A 133 -0.01 7.50 22.68
N ALA A 134 -0.03 8.83 22.59
CA ALA A 134 0.63 9.71 23.57
C ALA A 134 0.08 9.51 24.99
N GLY A 135 -1.21 9.22 25.12
CA GLY A 135 -1.89 8.97 26.40
C GLY A 135 -1.66 7.57 26.96
N GLY A 136 -0.99 6.68 26.22
CA GLY A 136 -0.74 5.30 26.64
C GLY A 136 -2.00 4.44 26.80
N LYS A 137 -3.13 4.85 26.22
CA LYS A 137 -4.40 4.12 26.31
C LYS A 137 -4.61 3.17 25.15
N VAL A 138 -4.14 3.53 23.95
CA VAL A 138 -4.24 2.73 22.73
C VAL A 138 -2.86 2.19 22.37
N ILE A 139 -2.79 0.89 22.15
CA ILE A 139 -1.60 0.18 21.67
C ILE A 139 -1.96 -0.67 20.46
N GLY A 140 -1.05 -0.81 19.51
CA GLY A 140 -1.36 -1.57 18.29
C GLY A 140 -0.13 -2.05 17.54
N THR A 141 -0.33 -3.05 16.71
CA THR A 141 0.67 -3.59 15.77
C THR A 141 0.17 -3.43 14.35
N VAL A 142 1.01 -2.92 13.48
CA VAL A 142 0.81 -2.89 12.03
C VAL A 142 1.78 -3.88 11.41
N GLY A 143 1.29 -4.71 10.50
CA GLY A 143 2.09 -5.67 9.73
C GLY A 143 1.92 -5.45 8.23
N VAL A 144 3.00 -5.53 7.46
CA VAL A 144 2.97 -5.44 6.00
C VAL A 144 3.57 -6.70 5.39
N ALA A 145 2.75 -7.43 4.65
CA ALA A 145 3.15 -8.65 3.93
C ALA A 145 3.43 -8.34 2.45
N ASN A 146 4.59 -8.77 1.96
CA ASN A 146 4.96 -8.69 0.55
C ASN A 146 4.51 -9.95 -0.17
N LEU A 147 3.61 -9.81 -1.12
CA LEU A 147 2.90 -10.89 -1.83
C LEU A 147 3.20 -10.83 -3.33
N LYS A 148 2.72 -11.80 -4.08
CA LYS A 148 2.98 -11.88 -5.52
C LYS A 148 2.14 -10.91 -6.34
N THR A 149 0.85 -10.70 -5.96
CA THR A 149 -0.14 -9.93 -6.73
C THR A 149 -1.10 -9.17 -5.83
N SER A 150 -1.72 -8.12 -6.37
CA SER A 150 -2.78 -7.35 -5.69
C SER A 150 -3.99 -8.21 -5.32
N ALA A 151 -4.38 -9.16 -6.18
CA ALA A 151 -5.47 -10.09 -5.87
C ALA A 151 -5.12 -10.99 -4.67
N GLY A 152 -3.86 -11.44 -4.56
CA GLY A 152 -3.35 -12.16 -3.40
C GLY A 152 -3.38 -11.30 -2.14
N ALA A 153 -2.96 -10.04 -2.25
CA ALA A 153 -2.96 -9.10 -1.14
C ALA A 153 -4.37 -8.83 -0.60
N LYS A 154 -5.34 -8.64 -1.49
CA LYS A 154 -6.76 -8.51 -1.12
C LYS A 154 -7.26 -9.73 -0.34
N LYS A 155 -6.96 -10.95 -0.81
CA LYS A 155 -7.36 -12.19 -0.12
C LYS A 155 -6.74 -12.30 1.28
N VAL A 156 -5.46 -11.95 1.44
CA VAL A 156 -4.78 -11.96 2.74
C VAL A 156 -5.37 -10.92 3.68
N ALA A 157 -5.59 -9.68 3.20
CA ALA A 157 -6.20 -8.61 3.98
C ALA A 157 -7.60 -9.00 4.48
N THR A 158 -8.43 -9.58 3.59
CA THR A 158 -9.76 -10.08 3.96
C THR A 158 -9.70 -11.22 4.97
N ALA A 159 -8.73 -12.13 4.83
CA ALA A 159 -8.58 -13.24 5.77
C ALA A 159 -8.19 -12.75 7.18
N GLY A 160 -7.35 -11.71 7.27
CA GLY A 160 -6.87 -11.15 8.54
C GLY A 160 -7.78 -10.10 9.19
N ALA A 161 -8.92 -9.77 8.58
CA ALA A 161 -9.87 -8.77 9.05
C ALA A 161 -11.18 -9.37 9.61
N GLY A 162 -11.19 -10.65 9.95
CA GLY A 162 -12.41 -11.34 10.40
C GLY A 162 -12.83 -10.95 11.81
N ASP A 163 -14.14 -10.90 12.04
CA ASP A 163 -14.75 -10.51 13.33
C ASP A 163 -14.49 -11.53 14.45
N GLU A 164 -14.20 -12.78 14.10
CA GLU A 164 -14.04 -13.88 15.07
C GLU A 164 -12.62 -13.96 15.68
N ARG A 165 -11.69 -13.12 15.23
CA ARG A 165 -10.27 -13.10 15.65
C ARG A 165 -9.61 -14.48 15.71
N LYS A 166 -10.03 -15.37 14.82
CA LYS A 166 -9.40 -16.68 14.62
C LYS A 166 -8.19 -16.57 13.69
N ASP A 167 -8.23 -15.57 12.78
CA ASP A 167 -7.22 -15.31 11.75
C ASP A 167 -6.77 -13.85 11.86
N PHE A 168 -5.58 -13.61 12.38
CA PHE A 168 -5.13 -12.25 12.68
C PHE A 168 -3.60 -12.10 12.63
N LEU A 169 -3.15 -10.84 12.56
CA LEU A 169 -1.76 -10.48 12.79
C LEU A 169 -1.40 -10.72 14.26
N LYS A 170 -0.40 -11.55 14.53
CA LYS A 170 0.11 -11.70 15.91
C LYS A 170 0.60 -10.35 16.41
N PRO A 171 0.08 -9.84 17.51
CA PRO A 171 0.60 -8.64 18.14
C PRO A 171 2.08 -8.81 18.46
N LEU A 172 2.82 -7.70 18.41
CA LEU A 172 4.24 -7.66 18.73
C LEU A 172 4.43 -6.82 20.00
N PRO A 173 4.49 -7.43 21.21
CA PRO A 173 4.71 -6.70 22.43
C PRO A 173 5.95 -5.80 22.34
N GLY A 174 5.83 -4.57 22.79
CA GLY A 174 6.95 -3.65 22.90
C GLY A 174 7.75 -3.85 24.17
N THR A 175 8.82 -3.09 24.33
CA THR A 175 9.71 -3.17 25.50
C THR A 175 9.37 -2.16 26.58
N ASP A 176 8.46 -1.21 26.31
CA ASP A 176 8.05 -0.20 27.30
C ASP A 176 6.85 -0.68 28.15
N GLU A 177 6.66 -0.01 29.30
CA GLU A 177 5.65 -0.34 30.33
C GLU A 177 4.19 -0.26 29.83
N ILE A 178 3.96 0.25 28.63
CA ILE A 178 2.63 0.39 28.04
C ILE A 178 2.42 -0.68 26.97
N SER A 179 3.30 -0.74 25.98
CA SER A 179 3.12 -1.63 24.82
C SER A 179 3.49 -3.10 25.08
N LYS A 180 4.11 -3.42 26.25
CA LYS A 180 4.32 -4.79 26.69
C LYS A 180 3.02 -5.61 26.85
N PHE A 181 1.88 -4.93 27.02
CA PHE A 181 0.56 -5.56 27.16
C PHE A 181 -0.11 -5.92 25.82
N LEU A 182 0.55 -5.65 24.68
CA LEU A 182 0.03 -6.07 23.37
C LEU A 182 -0.18 -7.58 23.29
N GLY A 183 -1.39 -7.97 22.89
CA GLY A 183 -1.83 -9.36 22.81
C GLY A 183 -2.53 -9.86 24.06
N GLN A 184 -2.63 -9.05 25.11
CA GLN A 184 -3.38 -9.36 26.33
C GLN A 184 -4.76 -8.68 26.23
N GLY A 185 -5.81 -9.46 26.03
CA GLY A 185 -7.19 -8.98 25.94
C GLY A 185 -7.76 -8.86 24.54
N GLU A 186 -8.82 -8.06 24.42
CA GLU A 186 -9.63 -7.91 23.22
C GLU A 186 -9.06 -6.83 22.29
N ALA A 187 -9.28 -6.99 20.96
CA ALA A 187 -8.70 -6.07 19.99
C ALA A 187 -9.58 -5.88 18.76
N TYR A 188 -9.36 -4.79 18.08
CA TYR A 188 -9.74 -4.60 16.68
C TYR A 188 -8.68 -5.26 15.79
N ALA A 189 -9.06 -6.28 15.02
CA ALA A 189 -8.27 -6.86 13.96
C ALA A 189 -8.78 -6.34 12.61
N GLY A 190 -7.88 -5.87 11.77
CA GLY A 190 -8.23 -5.30 10.48
C GLY A 190 -7.26 -5.69 9.38
N GLY A 191 -7.69 -5.47 8.14
CA GLY A 191 -6.84 -5.73 6.98
C GLY A 191 -7.15 -4.79 5.84
N TRP A 192 -6.11 -4.20 5.27
CA TRP A 192 -6.15 -3.38 4.06
C TRP A 192 -5.15 -3.92 3.06
N TYR A 193 -5.20 -3.44 1.82
CA TYR A 193 -4.17 -3.75 0.84
C TYR A 193 -3.85 -2.54 -0.02
N HIS A 194 -2.62 -2.53 -0.54
CA HIS A 194 -2.15 -1.54 -1.49
C HIS A 194 -1.23 -2.25 -2.51
N GLY A 195 -1.70 -2.34 -3.75
CA GLY A 195 -1.00 -3.15 -4.72
C GLY A 195 -0.85 -4.60 -4.25
N HIS A 196 0.35 -5.15 -4.37
CA HIS A 196 0.67 -6.50 -3.92
C HIS A 196 1.03 -6.63 -2.44
N TYR A 197 0.79 -5.58 -1.65
CA TYR A 197 1.05 -5.55 -0.22
C TYR A 197 -0.25 -5.68 0.59
N ALA A 198 -0.30 -6.62 1.52
CA ALA A 198 -1.36 -6.69 2.51
C ALA A 198 -0.92 -6.00 3.80
N VAL A 199 -1.77 -5.11 4.32
CA VAL A 199 -1.57 -4.39 5.58
C VAL A 199 -2.50 -4.99 6.61
N LEU A 200 -1.95 -5.60 7.64
CA LEU A 200 -2.66 -6.28 8.70
C LEU A 200 -2.57 -5.49 9.99
N LEU A 201 -3.62 -5.46 10.77
CA LEU A 201 -3.78 -4.60 11.93
C LEU A 201 -4.21 -5.38 13.15
N TRP A 202 -3.62 -5.01 14.31
CA TRP A 202 -4.07 -5.40 15.64
C TRP A 202 -4.01 -4.20 16.56
N PHE A 203 -5.15 -3.69 17.02
CA PHE A 203 -5.23 -2.54 17.91
C PHE A 203 -6.13 -2.84 19.10
N GLN A 204 -5.70 -2.48 20.31
CA GLN A 204 -6.40 -2.73 21.56
C GLN A 204 -6.22 -1.55 22.53
N PHE A 205 -7.05 -1.52 23.56
CA PHE A 205 -6.77 -0.71 24.74
C PHE A 205 -5.71 -1.39 25.61
N LYS A 206 -4.92 -0.58 26.34
CA LYS A 206 -3.83 -1.10 27.19
C LYS A 206 -4.32 -2.07 28.25
N ASP A 207 -5.49 -1.81 28.83
CA ASP A 207 -6.11 -2.64 29.87
C ASP A 207 -6.77 -3.93 29.32
N GLY A 208 -6.81 -4.08 28.01
CA GLY A 208 -7.30 -5.29 27.33
C GLY A 208 -8.81 -5.47 27.35
N HIS A 209 -9.59 -4.49 27.79
CA HIS A 209 -11.05 -4.62 27.79
C HIS A 209 -11.62 -4.76 26.35
N LYS A 210 -12.79 -5.38 26.24
CA LYS A 210 -13.51 -5.50 24.98
C LYS A 210 -14.03 -4.12 24.56
N PRO A 211 -13.60 -3.59 23.37
CA PRO A 211 -14.02 -2.28 22.93
C PRO A 211 -15.52 -2.21 22.67
N GLU A 212 -16.18 -1.19 23.17
CA GLU A 212 -17.53 -0.84 22.78
C GLU A 212 -17.56 -0.26 21.36
N LYS A 213 -18.76 -0.17 20.76
CA LYS A 213 -18.94 0.33 19.40
C LYS A 213 -18.36 1.74 19.19
N ALA A 214 -18.52 2.62 20.17
CA ALA A 214 -17.95 3.98 20.13
C ALA A 214 -16.42 3.97 20.23
N GLU A 215 -15.86 3.08 21.01
CA GLU A 215 -14.42 2.94 21.23
C GLU A 215 -13.67 2.31 20.05
N LEU A 216 -14.35 1.43 19.26
CA LEU A 216 -13.81 0.89 18.02
C LEU A 216 -13.40 1.99 17.05
N LYS A 217 -14.12 3.13 17.04
CA LYS A 217 -13.77 4.30 16.24
C LYS A 217 -12.39 4.86 16.63
N ARG A 218 -12.05 4.85 17.92
CA ARG A 218 -10.75 5.33 18.40
C ARG A 218 -9.61 4.39 18.00
N LEU A 219 -9.80 3.08 18.11
CA LEU A 219 -8.82 2.08 17.67
C LEU A 219 -8.59 2.16 16.16
N THR A 220 -9.67 2.22 15.38
CA THR A 220 -9.59 2.37 13.92
C THR A 220 -8.90 3.68 13.53
N GLN A 221 -9.20 4.80 14.22
CA GLN A 221 -8.56 6.09 13.95
C GLN A 221 -7.05 6.02 14.21
N ALA A 222 -6.61 5.37 15.28
CA ALA A 222 -5.19 5.17 15.56
C ALA A 222 -4.52 4.34 14.45
N ALA A 223 -5.17 3.28 13.99
CA ALA A 223 -4.69 2.46 12.89
C ALA A 223 -4.54 3.29 11.59
N VAL A 224 -5.56 4.10 11.24
CA VAL A 224 -5.52 4.98 10.07
C VAL A 224 -4.40 6.01 10.19
N ASP A 225 -4.32 6.74 11.30
CA ASP A 225 -3.30 7.78 11.48
C ASP A 225 -1.88 7.24 11.34
N ILE A 226 -1.63 6.07 11.92
CA ILE A 226 -0.31 5.43 11.87
C ILE A 226 0.02 4.96 10.46
N THR A 227 -0.91 4.23 9.82
CA THR A 227 -0.65 3.66 8.50
C THR A 227 -0.54 4.70 7.40
N ASP A 228 -1.33 5.78 7.44
CA ASP A 228 -1.22 6.89 6.49
C ASP A 228 0.16 7.55 6.53
N GLN A 229 0.67 7.80 7.72
CA GLN A 229 1.94 8.49 7.90
C GLN A 229 3.19 7.60 7.74
N THR A 230 2.98 6.29 7.66
CA THR A 230 4.07 5.28 7.56
C THR A 230 3.90 4.42 6.31
N VAL A 231 3.08 3.40 6.40
CA VAL A 231 2.92 2.36 5.39
C VAL A 231 2.43 2.91 4.07
N PHE A 232 1.28 3.60 4.06
CA PHE A 232 0.70 4.07 2.79
C PHE A 232 1.57 5.14 2.14
N ALA A 233 2.16 6.05 2.91
CA ALA A 233 3.12 7.01 2.37
C ALA A 233 4.34 6.35 1.69
N ALA A 234 4.78 5.18 2.17
CA ALA A 234 5.86 4.41 1.54
C ALA A 234 5.36 3.68 0.28
N LEU A 235 4.22 3.00 0.37
CA LEU A 235 3.66 2.22 -0.73
C LEU A 235 3.17 3.09 -1.89
N ASP A 236 2.66 4.30 -1.62
CA ASP A 236 2.33 5.29 -2.64
C ASP A 236 3.58 5.71 -3.43
N ARG A 237 4.71 5.93 -2.75
CA ARG A 237 5.98 6.22 -3.42
C ARG A 237 6.41 5.05 -4.31
N ARG A 238 6.29 3.80 -3.82
CA ARG A 238 6.57 2.61 -4.63
C ARG A 238 5.66 2.50 -5.84
N SER A 239 4.40 2.85 -5.71
CA SER A 239 3.45 2.86 -6.85
C SER A 239 3.90 3.79 -7.97
N ILE A 240 4.48 4.94 -7.63
CA ILE A 240 4.85 5.98 -8.59
C ILE A 240 6.27 5.78 -9.14
N ARG A 241 7.22 5.36 -8.30
CA ARG A 241 8.65 5.37 -8.60
C ARG A 241 9.34 4.00 -8.56
N GLY A 242 8.61 2.96 -8.16
CA GLY A 242 9.21 1.68 -7.78
C GLY A 242 9.89 1.74 -6.40
N ALA A 243 10.69 0.73 -6.09
CA ALA A 243 11.46 0.68 -4.84
C ALA A 243 12.44 1.86 -4.72
N PRO A 244 12.72 2.34 -3.49
CA PRO A 244 13.77 3.31 -3.27
C PRO A 244 15.14 2.71 -3.62
N ALA A 245 15.98 3.51 -4.25
CA ALA A 245 17.37 3.17 -4.56
C ALA A 245 18.22 3.06 -3.27
#